data_5cc172ac9336330b83454e82d70f7f2a
#
_entry.id   5cc172ac9336330b83454e82d70f7f2a
#
_cell.length_a   1.000
_cell.length_b   1.000
_cell.length_c   1.000
_cell.angle_alpha   90.00
_cell.angle_beta   90.00
_cell.angle_gamma   90.00
#
_symmetry.space_group_name_H-M   'P 1'
#
loop_
_entity.id
_entity.type
_entity.pdbx_description
1 polymer ?
#
loop_
_entity_poly.entity_id
_entity_poly.type
_entity_poly.pdbx_seq_one_letter_code
_entity_poly.pdbx_strand_id
1 'polypeptide(L)'
;MIIHLDDEWFRKIENKTKTIELRLYDEKRRKIKVGDIIEFENRLDSRKIYCEVLKLHIFKNFLELYNNLDNNKFGYDEGDLISYKDMEEFYSNLDQEKYGVVGIELKLLKTHKNI
;
A
#
# COMPACT_ATOMS: atom_id res chain seq x y z
N MET A 1 4.16 -12.83 2.80
CA MET A 1 2.74 -12.39 2.74
C MET A 1 2.36 -12.09 1.30
N ILE A 2 1.17 -12.48 0.91
CA ILE A 2 0.64 -12.19 -0.42
C ILE A 2 -0.45 -11.15 -0.27
N ILE A 3 -0.39 -10.10 -1.09
CA ILE A 3 -1.42 -9.07 -1.14
C ILE A 3 -1.93 -9.00 -2.57
N HIS A 4 -3.25 -9.13 -2.75
CA HIS A 4 -3.89 -9.04 -4.05
C HIS A 4 -4.24 -7.59 -4.35
N LEU A 5 -3.96 -7.15 -5.56
CA LEU A 5 -4.23 -5.78 -6.00
C LEU A 5 -5.02 -5.79 -7.30
N ASP A 6 -5.88 -4.79 -7.46
CA ASP A 6 -6.49 -4.50 -8.73
C ASP A 6 -5.40 -4.03 -9.71
N ASP A 7 -5.64 -4.24 -11.00
CA ASP A 7 -4.66 -3.97 -12.05
C ASP A 7 -4.07 -2.56 -11.97
N GLU A 8 -4.90 -1.57 -11.71
CA GLU A 8 -4.47 -0.18 -11.62
C GLU A 8 -3.35 0.00 -10.59
N TRP A 9 -3.56 -0.51 -9.39
CA TRP A 9 -2.60 -0.35 -8.28
C TRP A 9 -1.36 -1.21 -8.48
N PHE A 10 -1.56 -2.41 -9.02
CA PHE A 10 -0.44 -3.29 -9.36
C PHE A 10 0.52 -2.60 -10.33
N ARG A 11 -0.02 -2.03 -11.41
CA ARG A 11 0.79 -1.33 -12.40
C ARG A 11 1.53 -0.13 -11.82
N LYS A 12 0.89 0.59 -10.91
CA LYS A 12 1.50 1.77 -10.29
C LYS A 12 2.66 1.39 -9.39
N ILE A 13 2.59 0.26 -8.70
CA ILE A 13 3.74 -0.25 -7.95
C ILE A 13 4.83 -0.73 -8.91
N GLU A 14 4.44 -1.45 -9.94
CA GLU A 14 5.36 -1.98 -10.94
C GLU A 14 6.14 -0.87 -11.65
N ASN A 15 5.49 0.24 -11.97
CA ASN A 15 6.15 1.36 -12.64
C ASN A 15 6.71 2.41 -11.68
N LYS A 16 6.65 2.13 -10.38
CA LYS A 16 7.23 2.95 -9.31
C LYS A 16 6.55 4.30 -9.07
N THR A 17 5.34 4.51 -9.59
CA THR A 17 4.57 5.71 -9.27
C THR A 17 3.86 5.60 -7.94
N LYS A 18 3.71 4.37 -7.43
CA LYS A 18 3.20 4.11 -6.09
C LYS A 18 4.27 3.37 -5.29
N THR A 19 4.78 4.02 -4.25
CA THR A 19 5.81 3.45 -3.39
C THR A 19 5.37 3.28 -1.94
N ILE A 20 4.14 3.70 -1.61
CA ILE A 20 3.56 3.47 -0.31
C ILE A 20 2.18 2.83 -0.50
N GLU A 21 2.01 1.63 0.06
CA GLU A 21 0.72 0.93 0.06
C GLU A 21 -0.03 1.28 1.35
N LEU A 22 -1.32 1.57 1.22
CA LEU A 22 -2.15 2.01 2.35
C LEU A 22 -3.11 0.88 2.75
N ARG A 23 -3.04 0.50 4.02
CA ARG A 23 -3.88 -0.59 4.55
C ARG A 23 -4.34 -0.29 5.96
N LEU A 24 -5.41 -0.97 6.37
CA LEU A 24 -5.80 -1.03 7.76
C LEU A 24 -4.69 -1.78 8.52
N TYR A 25 -4.35 -1.33 9.70
CA TYR A 25 -3.31 -1.99 10.52
C TYR A 25 -3.94 -3.07 11.38
N ASP A 26 -4.62 -4.02 10.72
CA ASP A 26 -5.32 -5.12 11.35
C ASP A 26 -4.33 -6.24 11.76
N GLU A 27 -4.86 -7.32 12.32
CA GLU A 27 -4.03 -8.41 12.81
C GLU A 27 -3.09 -8.97 11.74
N LYS A 28 -3.56 -9.04 10.51
CA LYS A 28 -2.78 -9.57 9.40
C LYS A 28 -1.60 -8.67 9.07
N ARG A 29 -1.83 -7.36 9.01
CA ARG A 29 -0.80 -6.39 8.67
C ARG A 29 0.16 -6.13 9.82
N ARG A 30 -0.28 -6.35 11.05
CA ARG A 30 0.61 -6.23 12.22
C ARG A 30 1.75 -7.23 12.22
N LYS A 31 1.65 -8.28 11.42
CA LYS A 31 2.71 -9.28 11.29
C LYS A 31 3.82 -8.85 10.34
N ILE A 32 3.60 -7.79 9.56
CA ILE A 32 4.60 -7.30 8.62
C ILE A 32 5.72 -6.59 9.38
N LYS A 33 6.96 -6.87 8.98
CA LYS A 33 8.15 -6.27 9.59
C LYS A 33 9.00 -5.63 8.51
N VAL A 34 9.74 -4.60 8.89
CA VAL A 34 10.74 -3.99 8.01
C VAL A 34 11.73 -5.08 7.56
N GLY A 35 12.01 -5.13 6.28
CA GLY A 35 12.84 -6.15 5.67
C GLY A 35 12.07 -7.33 5.09
N ASP A 36 10.79 -7.47 5.43
CA ASP A 36 9.96 -8.52 4.84
C ASP A 36 9.79 -8.29 3.34
N ILE A 37 9.58 -9.39 2.63
CA ILE A 37 9.23 -9.35 1.21
C ILE A 37 7.73 -9.60 1.08
N ILE A 38 7.04 -8.66 0.43
CA ILE A 38 5.63 -8.81 0.11
C ILE A 38 5.51 -9.21 -1.35
N GLU A 39 4.73 -10.26 -1.61
CA GLU A 39 4.35 -10.66 -2.95
C GLU A 39 3.03 -10.00 -3.29
N PHE A 40 3.02 -9.14 -4.31
CA PHE A 40 1.78 -8.56 -4.81
C PHE A 40 1.32 -9.34 -6.04
N GLU A 41 0.07 -9.72 -6.04
CA GLU A 41 -0.51 -10.47 -7.16
C GLU A 41 -1.61 -9.64 -7.81
N ASN A 42 -1.53 -9.50 -9.14
CA ASN A 42 -2.53 -8.78 -9.92
C ASN A 42 -3.80 -9.63 -10.03
N ARG A 43 -4.93 -9.09 -9.60
CA ARG A 43 -6.21 -9.79 -9.67
C ARG A 43 -6.68 -10.04 -11.09
N LEU A 44 -6.20 -9.25 -12.05
CA LEU A 44 -6.64 -9.36 -13.44
C LEU A 44 -5.99 -10.55 -14.15
N ASP A 45 -4.68 -10.70 -14.01
CA ASP A 45 -3.91 -11.65 -14.81
C ASP A 45 -2.97 -12.54 -14.00
N SER A 46 -3.03 -12.47 -12.70
CA SER A 46 -2.22 -13.27 -11.75
C SER A 46 -0.72 -12.99 -11.83
N ARG A 47 -0.28 -11.93 -12.50
CA ARG A 47 1.14 -11.56 -12.47
C ARG A 47 1.54 -11.19 -11.04
N LYS A 48 2.82 -11.40 -10.74
CA LYS A 48 3.36 -11.16 -9.41
C LYS A 48 4.55 -10.23 -9.46
N ILE A 49 4.64 -9.38 -8.46
CA ILE A 49 5.84 -8.58 -8.21
C ILE A 49 6.19 -8.68 -6.73
N TYR A 50 7.43 -8.39 -6.42
CA TYR A 50 7.95 -8.54 -5.06
C TYR A 50 8.52 -7.23 -4.59
N CYS A 51 8.17 -6.83 -3.38
CA CYS A 51 8.65 -5.60 -2.78
C CYS A 51 9.22 -5.85 -1.41
N GLU A 52 10.31 -5.17 -1.08
CA GLU A 52 10.85 -5.17 0.26
C GLU A 52 10.19 -4.07 1.08
N VAL A 53 9.83 -4.36 2.32
CA VAL A 53 9.27 -3.39 3.25
C VAL A 53 10.41 -2.55 3.81
N LEU A 54 10.43 -1.27 3.46
CA LEU A 54 11.46 -0.34 3.94
C LEU A 54 11.09 0.30 5.27
N LYS A 55 9.82 0.60 5.45
CA LYS A 55 9.35 1.29 6.65
C LYS A 55 7.86 1.08 6.82
N LEU A 56 7.39 1.11 8.06
CA LEU A 56 5.99 1.02 8.42
C LEU A 56 5.60 2.34 9.12
N HIS A 57 4.69 3.09 8.51
CA HIS A 57 4.20 4.35 9.05
C HIS A 57 2.81 4.14 9.62
N ILE A 58 2.70 4.11 10.93
CA ILE A 58 1.46 3.76 11.63
C ILE A 58 0.79 5.01 12.16
N PHE A 59 -0.50 5.16 11.86
CA PHE A 59 -1.32 6.29 12.32
C PHE A 59 -2.65 5.76 12.82
N LYS A 60 -3.39 6.60 13.53
CA LYS A 60 -4.68 6.15 14.05
C LYS A 60 -5.79 6.18 13.00
N ASN A 61 -5.65 6.97 11.94
CA ASN A 61 -6.61 7.02 10.85
C ASN A 61 -5.95 7.57 9.58
N PHE A 62 -6.67 7.50 8.46
CA PHE A 62 -6.13 7.97 7.19
C PHE A 62 -6.00 9.49 7.10
N LEU A 63 -6.79 10.25 7.85
CA LEU A 63 -6.62 11.69 7.90
C LEU A 63 -5.21 12.04 8.40
N GLU A 64 -4.79 11.43 9.50
CA GLU A 64 -3.45 11.67 10.04
C GLU A 64 -2.37 11.17 9.09
N LEU A 65 -2.58 10.00 8.50
CA LEU A 65 -1.62 9.43 7.56
C LEU A 65 -1.41 10.38 6.38
N TYR A 66 -2.47 10.88 5.78
CA TYR A 66 -2.37 11.80 4.64
C TYR A 66 -1.72 13.13 5.02
N ASN A 67 -1.92 13.58 6.24
CA ASN A 67 -1.32 14.83 6.71
C ASN A 67 0.17 14.71 7.00
N ASN A 68 0.68 13.50 7.17
CA ASN A 68 2.07 13.28 7.59
C ASN A 68 2.96 12.63 6.56
N LEU A 69 2.42 12.05 5.51
CA LEU A 69 3.19 11.40 4.46
C LEU A 69 3.04 12.13 3.13
N ASP A 70 4.01 11.95 2.26
CA ASP A 70 3.99 12.51 0.91
C ASP A 70 2.95 11.77 0.07
N ASN A 71 1.82 12.44 -0.20
CA ASN A 71 0.70 11.84 -0.92
C ASN A 71 1.05 11.48 -2.38
N ASN A 72 2.09 12.09 -2.92
CA ASN A 72 2.54 11.75 -4.28
C ASN A 72 3.05 10.32 -4.37
N LYS A 73 3.36 9.69 -3.24
CA LYS A 73 3.84 8.31 -3.19
C LYS A 73 2.71 7.29 -3.12
N PHE A 74 1.46 7.74 -3.03
CA PHE A 74 0.30 6.84 -2.87
C PHE A 74 -0.25 6.31 -4.20
N GLY A 75 0.20 6.85 -5.32
CA GLY A 75 -0.24 6.38 -6.64
C GLY A 75 -1.30 7.25 -7.30
N TYR A 76 -1.52 8.46 -6.82
CA TYR A 76 -2.41 9.40 -7.49
C TYR A 76 -1.80 9.84 -8.83
N ASP A 77 -2.66 10.01 -9.82
CA ASP A 77 -2.25 10.53 -11.13
C ASP A 77 -2.20 12.05 -11.09
N GLU A 78 -1.47 12.62 -12.03
CA GLU A 78 -1.41 14.08 -12.17
C GLU A 78 -2.82 14.60 -12.42
N GLY A 79 -3.20 15.62 -11.68
CA GLY A 79 -4.54 16.22 -11.80
C GLY A 79 -5.60 15.58 -10.92
N ASP A 80 -5.30 14.46 -10.26
CA ASP A 80 -6.24 13.84 -9.33
C ASP A 80 -6.47 14.75 -8.13
N LEU A 81 -7.71 14.71 -7.63
CA LEU A 81 -8.05 15.39 -6.40
C LEU A 81 -7.67 14.48 -5.23
N ILE A 82 -6.61 14.82 -4.53
CA ILE A 82 -6.10 13.98 -3.45
C ILE A 82 -6.91 14.20 -2.17
N SER A 83 -7.45 13.12 -1.62
CA SER A 83 -8.22 13.19 -0.38
C SER A 83 -8.13 11.87 0.39
N TYR A 84 -7.92 11.97 1.71
CA TYR A 84 -7.96 10.81 2.59
C TYR A 84 -9.33 10.12 2.56
N LYS A 85 -10.37 10.84 2.15
CA LYS A 85 -11.73 10.29 2.06
C LYS A 85 -11.83 9.18 1.02
N ASP A 86 -10.92 9.11 0.07
CA ASP A 86 -10.87 8.02 -0.89
C ASP A 86 -10.72 6.67 -0.18
N MET A 87 -10.02 6.65 0.95
CA MET A 87 -9.83 5.43 1.72
C MET A 87 -11.07 5.00 2.51
N GLU A 88 -12.01 5.92 2.72
CA GLU A 88 -13.26 5.60 3.41
C GLU A 88 -14.16 4.69 2.58
N GLU A 89 -13.94 4.62 1.27
CA GLU A 89 -14.65 3.68 0.40
C GLU A 89 -14.25 2.24 0.69
N PHE A 90 -13.06 2.02 1.24
CA PHE A 90 -12.54 0.69 1.52
C PHE A 90 -12.57 0.34 3.00
N TYR A 91 -12.42 1.33 3.86
CA TYR A 91 -12.27 1.12 5.29
C TYR A 91 -13.15 2.10 6.08
N SER A 92 -14.06 1.56 6.88
CA SER A 92 -14.96 2.38 7.70
C SER A 92 -14.19 3.15 8.78
N ASN A 93 -14.78 4.23 9.26
CA ASN A 93 -14.20 4.98 10.37
C ASN A 93 -14.09 4.13 11.64
N LEU A 94 -15.05 3.22 11.85
CA LEU A 94 -15.01 2.31 13.00
C LEU A 94 -13.81 1.37 12.93
N ASP A 95 -13.55 0.81 11.74
CA ASP A 95 -12.39 -0.08 11.58
C ASP A 95 -11.08 0.67 11.73
N GLN A 96 -10.99 1.90 11.22
CA GLN A 96 -9.81 2.73 11.41
C GLN A 96 -9.58 3.00 12.89
N GLU A 97 -10.62 3.34 13.63
CA GLU A 97 -10.53 3.58 15.05
C GLU A 97 -10.10 2.34 15.81
N LYS A 98 -10.62 1.18 15.42
CA LYS A 98 -10.32 -0.09 16.08
C LYS A 98 -8.89 -0.57 15.83
N TYR A 99 -8.40 -0.46 14.60
CA TYR A 99 -7.13 -1.09 14.20
C TYR A 99 -6.00 -0.10 13.93
N GLY A 100 -6.33 1.15 13.65
CA GLY A 100 -5.36 2.07 13.10
C GLY A 100 -5.11 1.77 11.62
N VAL A 101 -4.20 2.51 11.03
CA VAL A 101 -3.86 2.38 9.61
C VAL A 101 -2.34 2.36 9.45
N VAL A 102 -1.89 1.86 8.31
CA VAL A 102 -0.45 1.78 8.03
C VAL A 102 -0.17 2.17 6.59
N GLY A 103 0.87 2.99 6.41
CA GLY A 103 1.50 3.20 5.12
C GLY A 103 2.74 2.34 5.05
N ILE A 104 2.76 1.39 4.12
CA ILE A 104 3.86 0.46 3.96
C ILE A 104 4.76 1.00 2.86
N GLU A 105 5.95 1.46 3.23
CA GLU A 105 6.91 1.99 2.28
C GLU A 105 7.65 0.83 1.62
N LEU A 106 7.68 0.84 0.28
CA LEU A 106 8.08 -0.30 -0.52
C LEU A 106 9.27 0.01 -1.43
N LYS A 107 10.10 -1.01 -1.63
CA LYS A 107 11.13 -1.01 -2.66
C LYS A 107 10.83 -2.16 -3.60
N LEU A 108 10.58 -1.84 -4.87
CA LEU A 108 10.34 -2.87 -5.89
C LEU A 108 11.63 -3.64 -6.15
N LEU A 109 11.53 -4.96 -6.10
CA LEU A 109 12.61 -5.87 -6.46
C LEU A 109 12.43 -6.34 -7.90
N LYS A 110 13.33 -7.17 -8.38
CA LYS A 110 13.17 -7.73 -9.73
C LYS A 110 11.92 -8.58 -9.77
N THR A 111 11.13 -8.38 -10.81
CA THR A 111 9.83 -9.03 -10.90
C THR A 111 9.90 -10.42 -11.49
N HIS A 112 11.04 -10.80 -12.11
CA HIS A 112 11.17 -12.13 -12.68
C HIS A 112 12.57 -12.65 -12.39
N LYS A 113 12.69 -13.95 -12.51
CA LYS A 113 13.92 -14.55 -12.27
C LYS A 113 14.75 -14.35 -13.41
N ASN A 114 15.82 -14.12 -13.19
CA ASN A 114 16.63 -14.02 -14.15
C ASN A 114 17.20 -15.12 -14.49
N ILE A 115 16.72 -15.61 -14.81
CA ILE A 115 17.13 -16.53 -14.79
C ILE A 115 18.15 -16.79 -15.21
#